data_3add7a4f43d06544a693642fde688ea0
#
_entry.id   3add7a4f43d06544a693642fde688ea0
#
_cell.length_a   1.000
_cell.length_b   1.000
_cell.length_c   1.000
_cell.angle_alpha   90.00
_cell.angle_beta   90.00
_cell.angle_gamma   90.00
#
_symmetry.space_group_name_H-M   'P 1'
#
loop_
_entity.id
_entity.type
_entity.pdbx_description
1 polymer ?
#
loop_
_entity_poly.entity_id
_entity_poly.type
_entity_poly.pdbx_seq_one_letter_code
_entity_poly.pdbx_strand_id
1 'polypeptide(L)'
;MKQKIKWLLFHEPADLFIRTAEHFETAINRLTNNAFEIEILTLEDYNRIYNEGKDCDPIEELKAGRVHMSQCYTSMLAYANATNILALGLPFIFRDHDHATRVFEGEI
;
A
#
# COMPACT_ATOMS: atom_id res chain seq x y z
N MET A 1 -2.45 5.15 -24.57
CA MET A 1 -2.80 5.97 -23.38
C MET A 1 -2.43 5.20 -22.11
N LYS A 2 -1.68 5.85 -21.21
CA LYS A 2 -1.30 5.21 -19.94
C LYS A 2 -2.48 5.14 -18.99
N GLN A 3 -2.61 4.02 -18.31
CA GLN A 3 -3.59 3.88 -17.24
C GLN A 3 -3.03 4.51 -15.96
N LYS A 4 -3.77 5.44 -15.36
CA LYS A 4 -3.36 6.14 -14.15
C LYS A 4 -3.75 5.35 -12.91
N ILE A 5 -2.78 5.16 -12.02
CA ILE A 5 -2.97 4.48 -10.74
C ILE A 5 -2.56 5.44 -9.64
N LYS A 6 -3.47 5.66 -8.69
CA LYS A 6 -3.18 6.48 -7.51
C LYS A 6 -2.69 5.59 -6.38
N TRP A 7 -1.49 5.89 -5.89
CA TRP A 7 -0.88 5.21 -4.75
C TRP A 7 -0.81 6.17 -3.58
N LEU A 8 -1.58 5.89 -2.55
CA LEU A 8 -1.70 6.74 -1.37
C LEU A 8 -0.77 6.28 -0.26
N LEU A 9 0.04 7.19 0.25
CA LEU A 9 0.97 6.95 1.35
C LEU A 9 0.48 7.70 2.58
N PHE A 10 0.22 6.98 3.67
CA PHE A 10 -0.30 7.59 4.89
C PHE A 10 0.39 7.10 6.17
N HIS A 11 1.58 6.50 6.02
CA HIS A 11 2.41 6.07 7.14
C HIS A 11 3.76 6.75 7.13
N GLU A 12 4.34 6.86 8.32
CA GLU A 12 5.71 7.34 8.50
C GLU A 12 6.67 6.14 8.68
N PRO A 13 7.94 6.27 8.29
CA PRO A 13 8.54 7.45 7.66
C PRO A 13 8.17 7.55 6.17
N ALA A 14 7.73 8.73 5.76
CA ALA A 14 7.26 8.97 4.39
C ALA A 14 8.34 8.67 3.34
N ASP A 15 9.59 9.02 3.61
CA ASP A 15 10.69 8.80 2.66
C ASP A 15 10.87 7.33 2.28
N LEU A 16 10.71 6.43 3.24
CA LEU A 16 10.82 5.00 2.97
C LEU A 16 9.71 4.53 2.02
N PHE A 17 8.49 4.94 2.29
CA PHE A 17 7.34 4.55 1.48
C PHE A 17 7.37 5.19 0.09
N ILE A 18 7.82 6.44 -0.01
CA ILE A 18 8.00 7.11 -1.30
C ILE A 18 9.02 6.37 -2.16
N ARG A 19 10.18 6.03 -1.60
CA ARG A 19 11.21 5.29 -2.33
C ARG A 19 10.71 3.92 -2.79
N THR A 20 9.96 3.22 -1.94
CA THR A 20 9.37 1.93 -2.30
C THR A 20 8.40 2.08 -3.48
N ALA A 21 7.54 3.10 -3.43
CA ALA A 21 6.58 3.37 -4.52
C ALA A 21 7.29 3.73 -5.82
N GLU A 22 8.36 4.52 -5.76
CA GLU A 22 9.15 4.89 -6.93
C GLU A 22 9.85 3.68 -7.56
N HIS A 23 10.40 2.78 -6.73
CA HIS A 23 10.98 1.53 -7.21
C HIS A 23 9.93 0.64 -7.88
N PHE A 24 8.75 0.57 -7.29
CA PHE A 24 7.64 -0.16 -7.89
C PHE A 24 7.25 0.44 -9.25
N GLU A 25 7.14 1.76 -9.33
CA GLU A 25 6.81 2.45 -10.58
C GLU A 25 7.82 2.12 -11.68
N THR A 26 9.11 2.20 -11.35
CA THR A 26 10.17 1.88 -12.29
C THR A 26 10.07 0.43 -12.77
N ALA A 27 9.86 -0.49 -11.85
CA ALA A 27 9.77 -1.92 -12.17
C ALA A 27 8.54 -2.24 -13.02
N ILE A 28 7.37 -1.73 -12.65
CA ILE A 28 6.13 -2.02 -13.38
C ILE A 28 6.16 -1.41 -14.78
N ASN A 29 6.73 -0.23 -14.94
CA ASN A 29 6.85 0.40 -16.25
C ASN A 29 7.82 -0.35 -17.15
N ARG A 30 8.91 -0.87 -16.60
CA ARG A 30 9.83 -1.73 -17.37
C ARG A 30 9.15 -3.02 -17.81
N LEU A 31 8.38 -3.65 -16.93
CA LEU A 31 7.73 -4.93 -17.21
C LEU A 31 6.53 -4.81 -18.14
N THR A 32 5.88 -3.65 -18.17
CA THR A 32 4.66 -3.43 -18.94
C THR A 32 4.85 -2.48 -20.13
N ASN A 33 6.09 -2.14 -20.44
CA ASN A 33 6.43 -1.21 -21.53
C ASN A 33 5.73 0.15 -21.36
N ASN A 34 5.83 0.71 -20.15
CA ASN A 34 5.27 2.03 -19.79
C ASN A 34 3.75 2.12 -19.93
N ALA A 35 3.04 1.01 -19.58
CA ALA A 35 1.58 0.98 -19.67
C ALA A 35 0.89 1.77 -18.57
N PHE A 36 1.58 2.11 -17.49
CA PHE A 36 0.99 2.74 -16.31
C PHE A 36 1.65 4.07 -15.95
N GLU A 37 0.84 4.96 -15.40
CA GLU A 37 1.31 6.16 -14.72
C GLU A 37 0.95 6.03 -13.25
N ILE A 38 1.95 5.97 -12.39
CA ILE A 38 1.74 5.85 -10.94
C ILE A 38 1.80 7.25 -10.33
N GLU A 39 0.68 7.71 -9.80
CA GLU A 39 0.63 8.97 -9.07
C GLU A 39 0.85 8.69 -7.59
N ILE A 40 2.03 9.04 -7.09
CA ILE A 40 2.42 8.81 -5.70
C ILE A 40 2.01 10.01 -4.88
N LEU A 41 1.13 9.81 -3.92
CA LEU A 41 0.51 10.88 -3.14
C LEU A 41 0.68 10.62 -1.64
N THR A 42 1.16 11.62 -0.92
CA THR A 42 1.02 11.60 0.54
C THR A 42 -0.43 11.89 0.91
N LEU A 43 -0.84 11.57 2.14
CA LEU A 43 -2.20 11.85 2.59
C LEU A 43 -2.52 13.35 2.49
N GLU A 44 -1.57 14.19 2.87
CA GLU A 44 -1.73 15.64 2.77
C GLU A 44 -1.98 16.09 1.33
N ASP A 45 -1.16 15.61 0.39
CA ASP A 45 -1.31 15.94 -1.03
C ASP A 45 -2.63 15.44 -1.59
N TYR A 46 -3.02 14.22 -1.23
CA TYR A 46 -4.29 13.65 -1.68
C TYR A 46 -5.48 14.48 -1.20
N ASN A 47 -5.49 14.84 0.07
CA ASN A 47 -6.59 15.63 0.63
C ASN A 47 -6.67 17.01 -0.04
N ARG A 48 -5.52 17.62 -0.28
CA ARG A 48 -5.46 18.96 -0.92
C ARG A 48 -5.97 18.91 -2.36
N ILE A 49 -5.59 17.90 -3.12
CA ILE A 49 -5.88 17.80 -4.56
C ILE A 49 -7.27 17.21 -4.80
N TYR A 50 -7.65 16.16 -4.08
CA TYR A 50 -8.83 15.36 -4.40
C TYR A 50 -9.94 15.45 -3.36
N ASN A 51 -9.72 16.03 -2.19
CA ASN A 51 -10.69 16.05 -1.10
C ASN A 51 -10.94 17.46 -0.56
N GLU A 52 -10.68 18.48 -1.36
CA GLU A 52 -10.92 19.90 -1.03
C GLU A 52 -10.21 20.33 0.27
N GLY A 53 -9.06 19.75 0.58
CA GLY A 53 -8.31 20.03 1.78
C GLY A 53 -8.86 19.40 3.05
N LYS A 54 -9.89 18.57 2.95
CA LYS A 54 -10.51 17.90 4.10
C LYS A 54 -9.85 16.54 4.35
N ASP A 55 -9.86 16.13 5.61
CA ASP A 55 -9.36 14.82 5.98
C ASP A 55 -10.23 13.70 5.40
N CYS A 56 -9.60 12.56 5.09
CA CYS A 56 -10.30 11.37 4.65
C CYS A 56 -9.76 10.14 5.40
N ASP A 57 -10.52 9.05 5.33
CA ASP A 57 -10.07 7.75 5.80
C ASP A 57 -9.45 7.01 4.62
N PRO A 58 -8.11 6.76 4.63
CA PRO A 58 -7.46 6.09 3.51
C PRO A 58 -8.04 4.71 3.17
N ILE A 59 -8.46 3.96 4.18
CA ILE A 59 -9.05 2.63 3.97
C ILE A 59 -10.37 2.74 3.23
N GLU A 60 -11.20 3.73 3.59
CA GLU A 60 -12.47 3.95 2.88
C GLU A 60 -12.24 4.43 1.44
N GLU A 61 -11.19 5.21 1.20
CA GLU A 61 -10.84 5.61 -0.16
C GLU A 61 -10.44 4.41 -1.03
N LEU A 62 -9.69 3.47 -0.45
CA LEU A 62 -9.33 2.22 -1.13
C LEU A 62 -10.57 1.36 -1.41
N LYS A 63 -11.44 1.19 -0.42
CA LYS A 63 -12.68 0.40 -0.56
C LYS A 63 -13.60 0.96 -1.63
N ALA A 64 -13.66 2.28 -1.75
CA ALA A 64 -14.49 2.96 -2.74
C ALA A 64 -13.88 2.98 -4.14
N GLY A 65 -12.62 2.60 -4.29
CA GLY A 65 -11.92 2.62 -5.58
C GLY A 65 -11.44 4.00 -6.02
N ARG A 66 -11.50 5.00 -5.15
CA ARG A 66 -10.97 6.33 -5.45
C ARG A 66 -9.45 6.38 -5.40
N VAL A 67 -8.86 5.47 -4.62
CA VAL A 67 -7.42 5.20 -4.57
C VAL A 67 -7.23 3.74 -4.93
N HIS A 68 -6.19 3.41 -5.67
CA HIS A 68 -6.00 2.06 -6.21
C HIS A 68 -5.02 1.22 -5.39
N MET A 69 -4.03 1.86 -4.80
CA MET A 69 -2.95 1.17 -4.07
C MET A 69 -2.54 1.98 -2.86
N SER A 70 -2.05 1.29 -1.86
CA SER A 70 -1.46 1.90 -0.68
C SER A 70 -0.51 0.91 -0.01
N GLN A 71 0.24 1.40 0.94
CA GLN A 71 1.02 0.58 1.87
C GLN A 71 0.50 0.87 3.27
N CYS A 72 0.23 -0.19 4.03
CA CYS A 72 -0.20 -0.03 5.41
C CYS A 72 0.29 -1.20 6.26
N TYR A 73 0.33 -1.00 7.55
CA TYR A 73 0.59 -2.09 8.48
C TYR A 73 -0.58 -3.07 8.46
N THR A 74 -0.29 -4.36 8.60
CA THR A 74 -1.32 -5.41 8.55
C THR A 74 -2.41 -5.19 9.60
N SER A 75 -2.04 -4.65 10.77
CA SER A 75 -3.00 -4.33 11.82
C SER A 75 -4.07 -3.32 11.38
N MET A 76 -3.76 -2.44 10.43
CA MET A 76 -4.72 -1.46 9.91
C MET A 76 -5.81 -2.11 9.07
N LEU A 77 -5.54 -3.27 8.48
CA LEU A 77 -6.51 -3.97 7.65
C LEU A 77 -7.68 -4.54 8.46
N ALA A 78 -7.55 -4.66 9.78
CA ALA A 78 -8.65 -5.05 10.63
C ALA A 78 -9.82 -4.06 10.55
N TYR A 79 -9.54 -2.78 10.33
CA TYR A 79 -10.58 -1.77 10.14
C TYR A 79 -11.31 -1.90 8.81
N ALA A 80 -10.75 -2.67 7.88
CA ALA A 80 -11.38 -2.99 6.60
C ALA A 80 -12.11 -4.33 6.64
N ASN A 81 -12.40 -4.86 7.83
CA ASN A 81 -13.02 -6.17 8.07
C ASN A 81 -12.13 -7.37 7.68
N ALA A 82 -10.83 -7.15 7.57
CA ALA A 82 -9.86 -8.21 7.29
C ALA A 82 -9.20 -8.69 8.59
N THR A 83 -10.01 -9.06 9.59
CA THR A 83 -9.53 -9.36 10.94
C THR A 83 -8.58 -10.56 11.00
N ASN A 84 -8.70 -11.51 10.07
CA ASN A 84 -7.82 -12.67 10.01
C ASN A 84 -6.34 -12.31 9.82
N ILE A 85 -6.08 -11.17 9.19
CA ILE A 85 -4.71 -10.70 8.96
C ILE A 85 -3.97 -10.39 10.28
N LEU A 86 -4.70 -10.15 11.37
CA LEU A 86 -4.11 -9.88 12.67
C LEU A 86 -3.27 -11.06 13.19
N ALA A 87 -3.53 -12.27 12.70
CA ALA A 87 -2.73 -13.44 13.07
C ALA A 87 -1.25 -13.27 12.73
N LEU A 88 -0.93 -12.51 11.67
CA LEU A 88 0.45 -12.26 11.26
C LEU A 88 1.24 -11.43 12.27
N GLY A 89 0.56 -10.71 13.14
CA GLY A 89 1.18 -9.89 14.17
C GLY A 89 1.29 -10.57 15.54
N LEU A 90 0.88 -11.84 15.66
CA LEU A 90 0.96 -12.56 16.92
C LEU A 90 2.41 -12.79 17.33
N PRO A 91 2.77 -12.60 18.61
CA PRO A 91 4.13 -12.88 19.08
C PRO A 91 4.51 -14.33 18.80
N PHE A 92 5.74 -14.53 18.35
CA PHE A 92 6.32 -15.86 18.13
C PHE A 92 5.59 -16.76 17.14
N ILE A 93 4.74 -16.19 16.28
CA ILE A 93 4.03 -16.99 15.26
C ILE A 93 5.00 -17.57 14.21
N PHE A 94 6.09 -16.85 13.91
CA PHE A 94 7.15 -17.34 13.04
C PHE A 94 8.34 -17.77 13.86
N ARG A 95 8.92 -18.93 13.48
CA ARG A 95 10.10 -19.48 14.16
C ARG A 95 11.33 -18.61 13.94
N ASP A 96 11.52 -18.12 12.71
CA ASP A 96 12.63 -17.26 12.31
C ASP A 96 12.26 -16.55 11.02
N HIS A 97 13.18 -15.73 10.51
CA HIS A 97 12.97 -14.98 9.28
C HIS A 97 12.76 -15.90 8.07
N ASP A 98 13.53 -17.00 7.99
CA ASP A 98 13.40 -17.94 6.87
C ASP A 98 12.02 -18.61 6.86
N HIS A 99 11.50 -18.95 8.03
CA HIS A 99 10.15 -19.51 8.16
C HIS A 99 9.10 -18.51 7.64
N ALA A 100 9.19 -17.26 8.05
CA ALA A 100 8.28 -16.21 7.59
C ALA A 100 8.35 -16.06 6.06
N THR A 101 9.56 -16.04 5.51
CA THR A 101 9.76 -15.94 4.06
C THR A 101 9.08 -17.09 3.32
N ARG A 102 9.25 -18.32 3.79
CA ARG A 102 8.60 -19.49 3.14
C ARG A 102 7.08 -19.39 3.20
N VAL A 103 6.52 -18.95 4.32
CA VAL A 103 5.07 -18.78 4.45
C VAL A 103 4.53 -17.74 3.48
N PHE A 104 5.19 -16.58 3.41
CA PHE A 104 4.76 -15.51 2.49
C PHE A 104 4.97 -15.86 1.02
N GLU A 105 5.90 -16.74 0.71
CA GLU A 105 6.11 -17.23 -0.66
C GLU A 105 5.23 -18.44 -1.02
N GLY A 106 4.39 -18.89 -0.08
CA GLY A 106 3.46 -19.99 -0.31
C GLY A 106 4.02 -21.39 -0.09
N GLU A 107 5.22 -21.48 0.50
CA GLU A 107 5.86 -22.77 0.82
C GLU A 107 5.60 -23.11 2.29
N ILE A 108 4.58 -23.85 2.55
CA ILE A 108 4.22 -24.25 3.93
C ILE A 108 4.73 -25.66 4.21
#